data_5eed8c61e92bf353b705af756e713e0a
#
_entry.id   5eed8c61e92bf353b705af756e713e0a
#
_cell.length_a   1.000
_cell.length_b   1.000
_cell.length_c   1.000
_cell.angle_alpha   90.00
_cell.angle_beta   90.00
_cell.angle_gamma   90.00
#
_symmetry.space_group_name_H-M   'P 1'
#
loop_
_entity.id
_entity.type
_entity.pdbx_description
1 polymer ?
#
loop_
_entity_poly.entity_id
_entity_poly.type
_entity_poly.pdbx_seq_one_letter_code
_entity_poly.pdbx_strand_id
1 'polypeptide(L)'
;TRSDLIAQLAERFHHLTPKDAEISAKEILDALGDALAHGRRAEIRGFGSFGLNHRPARMCRNPKTGKAVLVAPKYVPHFKPGKGMRVRIEISAQAETLSEWKIVRT
;
A
#
# COMPACT_ATOMS: atom_id res chain seq x y z
N THR A 1 -10.70 -2.40 3.34
CA THR A 1 -11.12 -1.15 2.73
C THR A 1 -10.91 0.03 3.69
N ARG A 2 -11.05 1.22 3.16
CA ARG A 2 -10.93 2.45 3.96
C ARG A 2 -11.98 2.50 5.07
N SER A 3 -13.19 2.11 4.79
CA SER A 3 -14.25 2.07 5.81
C SER A 3 -13.96 1.04 6.90
N ASP A 4 -13.35 -0.09 6.56
CA ASP A 4 -12.93 -1.08 7.55
C ASP A 4 -11.84 -0.53 8.47
N LEU A 5 -10.87 0.22 7.91
CA LEU A 5 -9.83 0.88 8.69
C LEU A 5 -10.42 1.89 9.66
N ILE A 6 -11.37 2.70 9.22
CA ILE A 6 -12.04 3.68 10.05
C ILE A 6 -12.82 3.02 11.18
N ALA A 7 -13.53 1.93 10.88
CA ALA A 7 -14.27 1.16 11.89
C ALA A 7 -13.35 0.58 12.96
N GLN A 8 -12.21 0.00 12.56
CA GLN A 8 -11.22 -0.52 13.50
C GLN A 8 -10.60 0.57 14.35
N LEU A 9 -10.35 1.73 13.77
CA LEU A 9 -9.78 2.87 14.49
C LEU A 9 -10.76 3.37 15.57
N ALA A 10 -12.04 3.49 15.24
CA ALA A 10 -13.08 3.89 16.17
C ALA A 10 -13.25 2.87 17.30
N GLU A 11 -13.11 1.58 16.98
CA GLU A 11 -13.21 0.50 17.97
C GLU A 11 -12.04 0.51 18.95
N ARG A 12 -10.84 0.80 18.49
CA ARG A 12 -9.63 0.82 19.33
C ARG A 12 -9.54 2.08 20.21
N PHE A 13 -10.08 3.18 19.72
CA PHE A 13 -9.98 4.48 20.39
C PHE A 13 -11.39 4.97 20.71
N HIS A 14 -11.93 4.51 21.82
CA HIS A 14 -13.31 4.79 22.22
C HIS A 14 -13.61 6.27 22.49
N HIS A 15 -12.57 7.05 22.75
CA HIS A 15 -12.72 8.51 22.94
C HIS A 15 -12.91 9.25 21.61
N LEU A 16 -12.66 8.59 20.47
CA LEU A 16 -12.91 9.18 19.17
C LEU A 16 -14.33 8.88 18.73
N THR A 17 -15.02 9.90 18.24
CA THR A 17 -16.31 9.68 17.57
C THR A 17 -16.04 9.00 16.22
N PRO A 18 -17.02 8.31 15.63
CA PRO A 18 -16.85 7.77 14.28
C PRO A 18 -16.41 8.82 13.25
N LYS A 19 -16.92 10.04 13.38
CA LYS A 19 -16.53 11.16 12.52
C LYS A 19 -15.08 11.56 12.71
N ASP A 20 -14.60 11.61 13.94
CA ASP A 20 -13.20 11.94 14.24
C ASP A 20 -12.26 10.86 13.70
N ALA A 21 -12.64 9.60 13.82
CA ALA A 21 -11.87 8.49 13.24
C ALA A 21 -11.79 8.61 11.71
N GLU A 22 -12.88 8.97 11.07
CA GLU A 22 -12.92 9.17 9.62
C GLU A 22 -12.01 10.32 9.19
N ILE A 23 -12.09 11.46 9.86
CA ILE A 23 -11.26 12.63 9.57
C ILE A 23 -9.79 12.30 9.76
N SER A 24 -9.44 11.63 10.88
CA SER A 24 -8.05 11.26 11.17
C SER A 24 -7.48 10.34 10.11
N ALA A 25 -8.21 9.30 9.72
CA ALA A 25 -7.79 8.38 8.68
C ALA A 25 -7.60 9.09 7.34
N LYS A 26 -8.54 9.95 6.98
CA LYS A 26 -8.47 10.71 5.74
C LYS A 26 -7.25 11.63 5.70
N GLU A 27 -6.99 12.35 6.78
CA GLU A 27 -5.84 13.26 6.86
C GLU A 27 -4.51 12.51 6.71
N ILE A 28 -4.38 11.35 7.34
CA ILE A 28 -3.17 10.53 7.22
C ILE A 28 -2.99 10.06 5.77
N LEU A 29 -4.03 9.55 5.16
CA LEU A 29 -3.97 9.04 3.79
C LEU A 29 -3.72 10.16 2.78
N ASP A 30 -4.34 11.31 2.97
CA ASP A 30 -4.12 12.48 2.12
C ASP A 30 -2.68 12.99 2.25
N ALA A 31 -2.14 13.05 3.45
CA ALA A 31 -0.75 13.47 3.68
C ALA A 31 0.23 12.50 3.00
N LEU A 32 -0.04 11.21 3.06
CA LEU A 32 0.77 10.19 2.40
C LEU A 32 0.70 10.35 0.87
N GLY A 33 -0.50 10.53 0.34
CA GLY A 33 -0.71 10.75 -1.09
C GLY A 33 -0.03 12.02 -1.59
N ASP A 34 -0.12 13.11 -0.82
CA ASP A 34 0.54 14.37 -1.16
C ASP A 34 2.06 14.23 -1.19
N ALA A 35 2.64 13.54 -0.20
CA ALA A 35 4.07 13.29 -0.16
C ALA A 35 4.55 12.56 -1.42
N LEU A 36 3.84 11.51 -1.80
CA LEU A 36 4.17 10.74 -3.00
C LEU A 36 3.95 11.54 -4.28
N ALA A 37 2.91 12.36 -4.33
CA ALA A 37 2.63 13.21 -5.48
C ALA A 37 3.73 14.25 -5.71
N HIS A 38 4.45 14.64 -4.65
CA HIS A 38 5.58 15.57 -4.74
C HIS A 38 6.94 14.87 -4.85
N GLY A 39 6.95 13.58 -5.12
CA GLY A 39 8.18 12.81 -5.27
C GLY A 39 8.92 12.53 -3.96
N ARG A 40 8.24 12.68 -2.84
CA ARG A 40 8.83 12.46 -1.52
C ARG A 40 8.61 11.02 -1.08
N ARG A 41 9.49 10.57 -0.20
CA ARG A 41 9.38 9.27 0.45
C ARG A 41 8.71 9.45 1.80
N ALA A 42 7.80 8.56 2.13
CA ALA A 42 7.17 8.51 3.44
C ALA A 42 7.64 7.25 4.17
N GLU A 43 8.32 7.43 5.28
CA GLU A 43 8.81 6.33 6.09
C GLU A 43 8.08 6.30 7.42
N ILE A 44 7.43 5.17 7.70
CA ILE A 44 6.70 4.95 8.95
C ILE A 44 7.45 3.88 9.73
N ARG A 45 8.11 4.31 10.79
CA ARG A 45 8.95 3.42 11.59
C ARG A 45 8.15 2.25 12.16
N GLY A 46 8.66 1.04 11.98
CA GLY A 46 7.99 -0.17 12.43
C GLY A 46 6.92 -0.70 11.48
N PHE A 47 6.54 0.07 10.49
CA PHE A 47 5.52 -0.31 9.51
C PHE A 47 6.14 -0.58 8.14
N GLY A 48 6.74 0.42 7.54
CA GLY A 48 7.34 0.31 6.21
C GLY A 48 7.58 1.68 5.59
N SER A 49 7.99 1.68 4.35
CA SER A 49 8.24 2.90 3.61
C SER A 49 7.51 2.90 2.27
N PHE A 50 6.98 4.08 1.93
CA PHE A 50 6.36 4.34 0.65
C PHE A 50 7.29 5.21 -0.17
N GLY A 51 7.52 4.84 -1.40
CA GLY A 51 8.36 5.62 -2.31
C GLY A 51 7.88 5.46 -3.74
N LEU A 52 8.63 6.02 -4.65
CA LEU A 52 8.34 5.94 -6.07
C LEU A 52 9.44 5.18 -6.78
N ASN A 53 9.06 4.26 -7.66
CA ASN A 53 9.95 3.59 -8.58
C ASN A 53 9.79 4.21 -9.96
N HIS A 54 10.90 4.63 -10.54
CA HIS A 54 10.91 5.10 -11.91
C HIS A 54 10.95 3.91 -12.86
N ARG A 55 10.03 3.88 -13.79
CA ARG A 55 10.01 2.91 -14.87
C ARG A 55 10.36 3.63 -16.17
N PRO A 56 11.52 3.31 -16.79
CA PRO A 56 11.92 3.95 -18.02
C PRO A 56 11.00 3.56 -19.18
N ALA A 57 11.04 4.36 -20.23
CA ALA A 57 10.32 4.05 -21.46
C ALA A 57 10.76 2.68 -21.98
N ARG A 58 9.82 1.92 -22.49
CA ARG A 58 10.10 0.58 -23.01
C ARG A 58 9.20 0.27 -24.20
N MET A 59 9.64 -0.67 -25.02
CA MET A 59 8.83 -1.21 -26.09
C MET A 59 8.06 -2.42 -25.59
N CYS A 60 6.77 -2.42 -25.79
CA CYS A 60 5.91 -3.56 -25.51
C CYS A 60 5.20 -4.00 -26.78
N ARG A 61 4.82 -5.27 -26.86
CA ARG A 61 3.98 -5.78 -27.94
C ARG A 61 2.53 -5.80 -27.49
N ASN A 62 1.65 -5.29 -28.33
CA ASN A 62 0.22 -5.44 -28.14
C ASN A 62 -0.13 -6.92 -28.38
N PRO A 63 -0.68 -7.63 -27.37
CA PRO A 63 -0.99 -9.05 -27.52
C PRO A 63 -2.08 -9.33 -28.56
N LYS A 64 -2.90 -8.33 -28.89
CA LYS A 64 -3.97 -8.49 -29.90
C LYS A 64 -3.48 -8.29 -31.33
N THR A 65 -2.60 -7.35 -31.56
CA THR A 65 -2.14 -6.98 -32.91
C THR A 65 -0.72 -7.38 -33.22
N GLY A 66 0.06 -7.71 -32.21
CA GLY A 66 1.49 -8.03 -32.36
C GLY A 66 2.37 -6.82 -32.64
N LYS A 67 1.79 -5.63 -32.73
CA LYS A 67 2.54 -4.39 -33.00
C LYS A 67 3.34 -3.95 -31.78
N ALA A 68 4.53 -3.43 -32.04
CA ALA A 68 5.35 -2.83 -31.00
C ALA A 68 4.75 -1.47 -30.63
N VAL A 69 4.59 -1.22 -29.34
CA VAL A 69 4.07 0.02 -28.78
C VAL A 69 5.10 0.59 -27.80
N LEU A 70 5.40 1.88 -27.95
CA LEU A 70 6.26 2.56 -27.00
C LEU A 70 5.47 2.92 -25.75
N VAL A 71 5.90 2.40 -24.60
CA VAL A 71 5.33 2.77 -23.31
C VAL A 71 6.16 3.91 -22.75
N ALA A 72 5.49 5.02 -22.43
CA ALA A 72 6.13 6.20 -21.87
C ALA A 72 6.72 5.89 -20.48
N PRO A 73 7.80 6.60 -20.08
CA PRO A 73 8.33 6.45 -18.73
C PRO A 73 7.30 6.90 -17.70
N LYS A 74 7.32 6.26 -16.54
CA LYS A 74 6.38 6.62 -15.47
C LYS A 74 6.96 6.35 -14.10
N TYR A 75 6.38 6.99 -13.10
CA TYR A 75 6.67 6.73 -11.70
C TYR A 75 5.55 5.90 -11.10
N VAL A 76 5.89 4.85 -10.38
CA VAL A 76 4.94 3.93 -9.80
C VAL A 76 5.13 3.92 -8.28
N PRO A 77 4.05 4.07 -7.50
CA PRO A 77 4.16 3.93 -6.05
C PRO A 77 4.65 2.54 -5.68
N HIS A 78 5.52 2.49 -4.68
CA HIS A 78 6.08 1.25 -4.18
C HIS A 78 6.07 1.26 -2.67
N PHE A 79 5.54 0.20 -2.06
CA PHE A 79 5.57 0.00 -0.62
C PHE A 79 6.55 -1.10 -0.28
N LYS A 80 7.47 -0.80 0.63
CA LYS A 80 8.41 -1.77 1.18
C LYS A 80 8.11 -1.96 2.65
N PRO A 81 7.66 -3.16 3.08
CA PRO A 81 7.39 -3.40 4.49
C PRO A 81 8.68 -3.35 5.32
N GLY A 82 8.57 -2.83 6.52
CA GLY A 82 9.67 -2.82 7.46
C GLY A 82 9.89 -4.19 8.09
N LYS A 83 11.02 -4.34 8.78
CA LYS A 83 11.39 -5.61 9.41
C LYS A 83 10.33 -6.07 10.41
N GLY A 84 9.83 -5.18 11.24
CA GLY A 84 8.81 -5.51 12.23
C GLY A 84 7.54 -6.06 11.63
N MET A 85 7.05 -5.44 10.55
CA MET A 85 5.88 -5.91 9.84
C MET A 85 6.13 -7.27 9.18
N ARG A 86 7.28 -7.47 8.55
CA ARG A 86 7.62 -8.75 7.91
C ARG A 86 7.65 -9.88 8.91
N VAL A 87 8.24 -9.65 10.08
CA VAL A 87 8.30 -10.66 11.15
C VAL A 87 6.90 -11.00 11.64
N ARG A 88 6.04 -10.01 11.84
CA ARG A 88 4.65 -10.25 12.26
C ARG A 88 3.87 -11.07 11.25
N ILE A 89 4.06 -10.81 9.97
CA ILE A 89 3.40 -11.55 8.89
C ILE A 89 3.88 -13.00 8.87
N GLU A 90 5.18 -13.24 8.99
CA GLU A 90 5.74 -14.58 9.02
C GLU A 90 5.24 -15.39 10.21
N ILE A 91 5.21 -14.80 11.39
CA ILE A 91 4.72 -15.48 12.60
C ILE A 91 3.24 -15.86 12.42
N SER A 92 2.43 -14.96 11.92
CA SER A 92 1.01 -15.22 11.65
C SER A 92 0.81 -16.32 10.60
N ALA A 93 1.60 -16.28 9.53
CA ALA A 93 1.53 -17.29 8.48
C ALA A 93 1.91 -18.68 8.96
N GLN A 94 2.86 -18.79 9.88
CA GLN A 94 3.24 -20.08 10.48
C GLN A 94 2.20 -20.60 11.47
N ALA A 95 1.47 -19.71 12.13
CA ALA A 95 0.44 -20.07 13.09
C ALA A 95 -0.87 -20.48 12.42
N GLU A 96 -1.11 -20.06 11.18
CA GLU A 96 -2.33 -20.35 10.44
C GLU A 96 -2.09 -21.38 9.35
N THR A 97 -3.18 -21.95 8.82
CA THR A 97 -3.08 -22.90 7.73
C THR A 97 -2.61 -22.19 6.45
N LEU A 98 -1.66 -22.80 5.76
CA LEU A 98 -1.09 -22.24 4.53
C LEU A 98 -2.13 -22.00 3.43
N SER A 99 -3.23 -22.76 3.44
CA SER A 99 -4.29 -22.61 2.44
C SER A 99 -4.97 -21.26 2.50
N GLU A 100 -5.12 -20.67 3.67
CA GLU A 100 -5.72 -19.35 3.84
C GLU A 100 -4.83 -18.25 3.24
N TRP A 101 -3.53 -18.39 3.34
CA TRP A 101 -2.58 -17.42 2.81
C TRP A 101 -2.41 -17.52 1.30
N LYS A 102 -2.65 -18.69 0.72
CA LYS A 102 -2.58 -18.90 -0.73
C LYS A 102 -3.67 -18.14 -1.50
N ILE A 103 -4.79 -17.89 -0.86
CA ILE A 103 -5.90 -17.17 -1.49
C ILE A 103 -5.52 -15.71 -1.79
N VAL A 104 -4.66 -15.13 -0.98
CA VAL A 104 -4.23 -13.73 -1.12
C VAL A 104 -3.11 -13.57 -2.14
N ARG A 105 -2.47 -14.66 -2.53
CA ARG A 105 -1.40 -14.66 -3.53
C ARG A 105 -1.98 -14.73 -4.94
N THR A 106 -1.97 -13.67 -5.58
CA THR A 106 -2.29 -13.60 -7.01
C THR A 106 -1.22 -12.91 -7.79
#